data_cfb8897862c42d0a8dabf2b6f3560dbd
#
_entry.id   cfb8897862c42d0a8dabf2b6f3560dbd
#
_cell.length_a   1.000
_cell.length_b   1.000
_cell.length_c   1.000
_cell.angle_alpha   90.00
_cell.angle_beta   90.00
_cell.angle_gamma   90.00
#
_symmetry.space_group_name_H-M   'P 1'
#
loop_
_entity.id
_entity.type
_entity.pdbx_description
1 polymer ?
#
loop_
_entity_poly.entity_id
_entity_poly.type
_entity_poly.pdbx_seq_one_letter_code
_entity_poly.pdbx_strand_id
1 'polypeptide(L)'
;MKKLLNTLYVTSENSYLSLDGENIVIYDADTECGRLPLHNLEGIVSFGYRGTSPALMGACVDRNISLCYLTPQGKFLARISGKVRGNVILREQQYESSKSETMSMEIARNCIMGKVYNARWVLERALRDHPMQIDVERVKTASSQLKDSLEWIRNSRSKDQLRGYEGEAASIYFGVFDQLILQQKKDFPFTGRNKRPPLDNINAMLSFVYTLLTTSITSALECVGLDPCVGYLHTERPGRASLSLDLIEELRAVMADRFVLSLVNKKIVSGKNFAKKENGAVLMDDDLRKKLLTEWQNRKKDVITHPYLGEKVEWGMVPYVQVMLLARYLRGDLDSYPVFLWK
;
A
#
# COMPACT_ATOMS: atom_id res chain seq x y z
N MET A 1 14.41 -3.41 -16.08
CA MET A 1 13.72 -2.94 -14.87
C MET A 1 12.76 -1.82 -15.25
N LYS A 2 11.53 -1.82 -14.75
CA LYS A 2 10.55 -0.77 -15.02
C LYS A 2 11.04 0.54 -14.39
N LYS A 3 11.14 1.63 -15.18
CA LYS A 3 11.72 2.90 -14.72
C LYS A 3 10.69 4.02 -14.50
N LEU A 4 9.42 3.78 -14.88
CA LEU A 4 8.38 4.79 -14.85
C LEU A 4 7.63 4.72 -13.51
N LEU A 5 7.51 5.85 -12.83
CA LEU A 5 6.72 5.98 -11.60
C LEU A 5 5.53 6.92 -11.78
N ASN A 6 5.21 7.26 -13.03
CA ASN A 6 4.15 8.20 -13.32
C ASN A 6 2.78 7.51 -13.31
N THR A 7 2.01 7.77 -12.28
CA THR A 7 0.60 7.37 -12.22
C THR A 7 -0.27 8.59 -12.46
N LEU A 8 -1.16 8.49 -13.45
CA LEU A 8 -2.20 9.49 -13.71
C LEU A 8 -3.36 9.25 -12.73
N TYR A 9 -3.65 10.24 -11.90
CA TYR A 9 -4.83 10.24 -11.02
C TYR A 9 -5.89 11.17 -11.60
N VAL A 10 -7.01 10.61 -12.03
CA VAL A 10 -8.16 11.34 -12.58
C VAL A 10 -9.19 11.46 -11.47
N THR A 11 -9.27 12.64 -10.84
CA THR A 11 -10.03 12.87 -9.60
C THR A 11 -11.44 13.43 -9.82
N SER A 12 -11.74 13.95 -11.02
CA SER A 12 -13.10 14.40 -11.36
C SER A 12 -14.02 13.19 -11.59
N GLU A 13 -15.16 13.18 -10.92
CA GLU A 13 -16.17 12.11 -11.05
C GLU A 13 -16.81 12.05 -12.44
N ASN A 14 -16.80 13.18 -13.16
CA ASN A 14 -17.39 13.35 -14.48
C ASN A 14 -16.39 13.11 -15.63
N SER A 15 -15.17 12.69 -15.32
CA SER A 15 -14.17 12.46 -16.34
C SER A 15 -14.39 11.16 -17.11
N TYR A 16 -14.30 11.24 -18.43
CA TYR A 16 -14.21 10.11 -19.35
C TYR A 16 -12.84 10.08 -20.00
N LEU A 17 -12.27 8.89 -20.15
CA LEU A 17 -10.92 8.71 -20.70
C LEU A 17 -10.98 8.03 -22.07
N SER A 18 -10.28 8.56 -23.06
CA SER A 18 -10.18 7.94 -24.38
C SER A 18 -8.75 7.86 -24.90
N LEU A 19 -8.57 7.06 -25.93
CA LEU A 19 -7.32 6.96 -26.69
C LEU A 19 -7.44 7.83 -27.94
N ASP A 20 -6.41 8.65 -28.17
CA ASP A 20 -6.20 9.33 -29.45
C ASP A 20 -4.72 9.21 -29.86
N GLY A 21 -4.46 8.41 -30.89
CA GLY A 21 -3.10 8.00 -31.26
C GLY A 21 -2.38 7.30 -30.11
N GLU A 22 -1.24 7.84 -29.69
CA GLU A 22 -0.46 7.35 -28.55
C GLU A 22 -0.74 8.12 -27.24
N ASN A 23 -1.82 8.93 -27.21
CA ASN A 23 -2.16 9.75 -26.06
C ASN A 23 -3.45 9.29 -25.37
N ILE A 24 -3.46 9.40 -24.05
CA ILE A 24 -4.70 9.43 -23.28
C ILE A 24 -5.27 10.84 -23.34
N VAL A 25 -6.55 10.94 -23.65
CA VAL A 25 -7.32 12.19 -23.63
C VAL A 25 -8.34 12.12 -22.50
N ILE A 26 -8.39 13.18 -21.71
CA ILE A 26 -9.27 13.30 -20.55
C ILE A 26 -10.37 14.31 -20.92
N TYR A 27 -11.62 13.87 -20.88
CA TYR A 27 -12.80 14.71 -21.07
C TYR A 27 -13.49 14.94 -19.72
N ASP A 28 -13.91 16.16 -19.47
CA ASP A 28 -14.82 16.49 -18.38
C ASP A 28 -16.10 17.08 -18.98
N ALA A 29 -17.24 16.43 -18.77
CA ALA A 29 -18.53 16.79 -19.39
C ALA A 29 -18.41 17.07 -20.90
N ASP A 30 -17.74 16.18 -21.64
CA ASP A 30 -17.53 16.20 -23.10
C ASP A 30 -16.54 17.27 -23.64
N THR A 31 -15.89 18.03 -22.75
CA THR A 31 -14.81 18.97 -23.11
C THR A 31 -13.44 18.34 -22.82
N GLU A 32 -12.53 18.37 -23.79
CA GLU A 32 -11.14 17.96 -23.56
C GLU A 32 -10.49 18.88 -22.52
N CYS A 33 -10.08 18.32 -21.39
CA CYS A 33 -9.43 19.06 -20.31
C CYS A 33 -7.96 18.63 -20.07
N GLY A 34 -7.50 17.58 -20.76
CA GLY A 34 -6.11 17.14 -20.66
C GLY A 34 -5.73 16.07 -21.67
N ARG A 35 -4.44 16.06 -22.02
CA ARG A 35 -3.84 15.09 -22.95
C ARG A 35 -2.44 14.71 -22.48
N LEU A 36 -2.13 13.42 -22.46
CA LEU A 36 -0.83 12.92 -22.00
C LEU A 36 -0.39 11.70 -22.83
N PRO A 37 0.90 11.59 -23.16
CA PRO A 37 1.42 10.41 -23.83
C PRO A 37 1.34 9.15 -22.96
N LEU A 38 0.80 8.06 -23.50
CA LEU A 38 0.68 6.78 -22.77
C LEU A 38 2.03 6.19 -22.38
N HIS A 39 3.06 6.35 -23.20
CA HIS A 39 4.39 5.78 -22.92
C HIS A 39 5.06 6.37 -21.67
N ASN A 40 4.57 7.50 -21.16
CA ASN A 40 5.05 8.10 -19.91
C ASN A 40 4.37 7.56 -18.66
N LEU A 41 3.35 6.69 -18.82
CA LEU A 41 2.54 6.23 -17.70
C LEU A 41 2.87 4.79 -17.31
N GLU A 42 2.90 4.56 -16.01
CA GLU A 42 2.92 3.24 -15.39
C GLU A 42 1.52 2.77 -15.02
N GLY A 43 0.66 3.70 -14.64
CA GLY A 43 -0.68 3.40 -14.20
C GLY A 43 -1.63 4.58 -14.36
N ILE A 44 -2.92 4.26 -14.38
CA ILE A 44 -4.02 5.20 -14.40
C ILE A 44 -4.97 4.79 -13.27
N VAL A 45 -5.32 5.73 -12.41
CA VAL A 45 -6.32 5.54 -11.36
C VAL A 45 -7.41 6.58 -11.54
N SER A 46 -8.60 6.14 -11.90
CA SER A 46 -9.77 6.99 -12.10
C SER A 46 -10.70 6.92 -10.89
N PHE A 47 -11.08 8.08 -10.35
CA PHE A 47 -11.99 8.24 -9.21
C PHE A 47 -13.36 8.70 -9.72
N GLY A 48 -14.08 7.81 -10.40
CA GLY A 48 -15.38 8.15 -10.98
C GLY A 48 -16.06 6.97 -11.65
N TYR A 49 -17.20 7.25 -12.25
CA TYR A 49 -18.10 6.22 -12.79
C TYR A 49 -18.30 6.29 -14.31
N ARG A 50 -17.80 7.33 -15.01
CA ARG A 50 -18.02 7.49 -16.47
C ARG A 50 -17.18 6.52 -17.32
N GLY A 51 -16.09 6.01 -16.77
CA GLY A 51 -15.33 4.94 -17.42
C GLY A 51 -14.31 5.41 -18.45
N THR A 52 -14.00 4.52 -19.39
CA THR A 52 -12.87 4.65 -20.32
C THR A 52 -13.24 3.96 -21.64
N SER A 53 -12.76 4.47 -22.76
CA SER A 53 -12.97 3.84 -24.08
C SER A 53 -12.33 2.45 -24.14
N PRO A 54 -12.96 1.47 -24.83
CA PRO A 54 -12.36 0.14 -25.04
C PRO A 54 -10.99 0.19 -25.72
N ALA A 55 -10.77 1.16 -26.63
CA ALA A 55 -9.49 1.36 -27.29
C ALA A 55 -8.37 1.71 -26.29
N LEU A 56 -8.65 2.61 -25.33
CA LEU A 56 -7.68 2.94 -24.26
C LEU A 56 -7.45 1.76 -23.33
N MET A 57 -8.51 1.00 -22.98
CA MET A 57 -8.36 -0.23 -22.19
C MET A 57 -7.40 -1.22 -22.85
N GLY A 58 -7.58 -1.48 -24.17
CA GLY A 58 -6.70 -2.35 -24.95
C GLY A 58 -5.27 -1.84 -24.99
N ALA A 59 -5.07 -0.56 -25.27
CA ALA A 59 -3.76 0.08 -25.30
C ALA A 59 -3.03 0.01 -23.96
N CYS A 60 -3.74 0.17 -22.84
CA CYS A 60 -3.19 0.00 -21.50
C CYS A 60 -2.72 -1.44 -21.25
N VAL A 61 -3.56 -2.43 -21.61
CA VAL A 61 -3.23 -3.85 -21.48
C VAL A 61 -1.97 -4.21 -22.27
N ASP A 62 -1.89 -3.80 -23.53
CA ASP A 62 -0.76 -4.12 -24.40
C ASP A 62 0.56 -3.51 -23.94
N ARG A 63 0.50 -2.38 -23.26
CA ARG A 63 1.67 -1.67 -22.72
C ARG A 63 1.95 -1.97 -21.23
N ASN A 64 1.19 -2.89 -20.61
CA ASN A 64 1.25 -3.18 -19.16
C ASN A 64 1.06 -1.92 -18.29
N ILE A 65 0.20 -1.00 -18.71
CA ILE A 65 -0.23 0.14 -17.92
C ILE A 65 -1.42 -0.30 -17.07
N SER A 66 -1.28 -0.23 -15.75
CA SER A 66 -2.39 -0.56 -14.84
C SER A 66 -3.52 0.47 -14.96
N LEU A 67 -4.72 0.05 -15.25
CA LEU A 67 -5.91 0.90 -15.28
C LEU A 67 -6.89 0.44 -14.21
N CYS A 68 -7.12 1.28 -13.20
CA CYS A 68 -7.91 0.98 -12.02
C CYS A 68 -8.96 2.06 -11.77
N TYR A 69 -10.15 1.62 -11.34
CA TYR A 69 -11.26 2.49 -10.95
C TYR A 69 -11.50 2.39 -9.45
N LEU A 70 -11.60 3.55 -8.82
CA LEU A 70 -11.95 3.71 -7.41
C LEU A 70 -13.19 4.60 -7.29
N THR A 71 -13.94 4.43 -6.21
CA THR A 71 -14.93 5.45 -5.84
C THR A 71 -14.22 6.77 -5.50
N PRO A 72 -14.92 7.90 -5.50
CA PRO A 72 -14.34 9.17 -5.03
C PRO A 72 -13.70 9.07 -3.64
N GLN A 73 -14.20 8.20 -2.77
CA GLN A 73 -13.67 7.96 -1.42
C GLN A 73 -12.51 6.95 -1.38
N GLY A 74 -12.05 6.46 -2.55
CA GLY A 74 -10.91 5.55 -2.65
C GLY A 74 -11.26 4.07 -2.48
N LYS A 75 -12.54 3.66 -2.50
CA LYS A 75 -12.90 2.24 -2.49
C LYS A 75 -12.70 1.66 -3.89
N PHE A 76 -12.06 0.50 -3.97
CA PHE A 76 -11.85 -0.23 -5.21
C PHE A 76 -13.20 -0.60 -5.88
N LEU A 77 -13.31 -0.36 -7.18
CA LEU A 77 -14.46 -0.72 -8.02
C LEU A 77 -14.08 -1.81 -9.02
N ALA A 78 -13.08 -1.54 -9.87
CA ALA A 78 -12.69 -2.43 -10.93
C ALA A 78 -11.23 -2.17 -11.36
N ARG A 79 -10.64 -3.16 -12.03
CA ARG A 79 -9.37 -3.06 -12.72
C ARG A 79 -9.51 -3.71 -14.09
N ILE A 80 -8.87 -3.10 -15.09
CA ILE A 80 -8.74 -3.70 -16.41
C ILE A 80 -7.59 -4.68 -16.39
N SER A 81 -7.90 -5.94 -16.71
CA SER A 81 -6.93 -7.02 -16.86
C SER A 81 -7.02 -7.57 -18.29
N GLY A 82 -5.89 -7.76 -18.90
CA GLY A 82 -5.80 -8.33 -20.24
C GLY A 82 -5.66 -9.84 -20.24
N LYS A 83 -5.22 -10.38 -21.39
CA LYS A 83 -4.84 -11.78 -21.48
C LYS A 83 -3.81 -12.11 -20.42
N VAL A 84 -3.98 -13.27 -19.79
CA VAL A 84 -3.00 -13.78 -18.84
C VAL A 84 -1.67 -13.94 -19.57
N ARG A 85 -0.73 -13.05 -19.29
CA ARG A 85 0.65 -13.11 -19.78
C ARG A 85 1.53 -13.50 -18.59
N GLY A 86 2.55 -14.27 -18.81
CA GLY A 86 3.51 -14.59 -17.79
C GLY A 86 3.85 -16.07 -17.70
N ASN A 87 4.82 -16.38 -16.88
CA ASN A 87 5.37 -17.72 -16.71
C ASN A 87 4.35 -18.61 -15.99
N VAL A 88 3.77 -19.59 -16.71
CA VAL A 88 2.84 -20.56 -16.13
C VAL A 88 3.52 -21.36 -15.01
N ILE A 89 4.80 -21.71 -15.17
CA ILE A 89 5.59 -22.44 -14.18
C ILE A 89 5.68 -21.67 -12.86
N LEU A 90 5.88 -20.36 -12.91
CA LEU A 90 5.90 -19.52 -11.71
C LEU A 90 4.56 -19.54 -10.97
N ARG A 91 3.43 -19.60 -11.69
CA ARG A 91 2.11 -19.70 -11.07
C ARG A 91 1.86 -21.08 -10.48
N GLU A 92 2.27 -22.15 -11.17
CA GLU A 92 2.23 -23.50 -10.62
C GLU A 92 2.99 -23.55 -9.30
N GLN A 93 4.22 -23.03 -9.27
CA GLN A 93 5.02 -22.92 -8.04
C GLN A 93 4.33 -22.07 -6.95
N GLN A 94 3.67 -20.98 -7.32
CA GLN A 94 2.88 -20.17 -6.38
C GLN A 94 1.73 -20.98 -5.78
N TYR A 95 0.95 -21.70 -6.60
CA TYR A 95 -0.17 -22.53 -6.12
C TYR A 95 0.32 -23.70 -5.26
N GLU A 96 1.41 -24.36 -5.63
CA GLU A 96 2.01 -25.44 -4.85
C GLU A 96 2.53 -24.93 -3.51
N SER A 97 3.27 -23.84 -3.51
CA SER A 97 3.80 -23.23 -2.27
C SER A 97 2.69 -22.73 -1.35
N SER A 98 1.56 -22.24 -1.88
CA SER A 98 0.42 -21.81 -1.06
C SER A 98 -0.26 -22.97 -0.33
N LYS A 99 -0.25 -24.18 -0.94
CA LYS A 99 -0.79 -25.41 -0.37
C LYS A 99 0.21 -26.12 0.55
N SER A 100 1.50 -25.85 0.39
CA SER A 100 2.54 -26.37 1.29
C SER A 100 2.46 -25.64 2.63
N GLU A 101 2.18 -26.35 3.71
CA GLU A 101 2.11 -25.78 5.05
C GLU A 101 3.43 -25.11 5.44
N THR A 102 4.57 -25.75 5.15
CA THR A 102 5.90 -25.25 5.47
C THR A 102 6.23 -23.97 4.70
N MET A 103 6.15 -23.99 3.36
CA MET A 103 6.49 -22.83 2.52
C MET A 103 5.53 -21.67 2.77
N SER A 104 4.24 -21.99 2.87
CA SER A 104 3.20 -20.98 3.12
C SER A 104 3.39 -20.31 4.50
N MET A 105 3.77 -21.09 5.52
CA MET A 105 4.06 -20.56 6.85
C MET A 105 5.34 -19.71 6.87
N GLU A 106 6.36 -20.06 6.11
CA GLU A 106 7.61 -19.31 6.00
C GLU A 106 7.36 -17.93 5.37
N ILE A 107 6.67 -17.87 4.23
CA ILE A 107 6.35 -16.60 3.56
C ILE A 107 5.48 -15.72 4.47
N ALA A 108 4.43 -16.30 5.06
CA ALA A 108 3.55 -15.58 5.99
C ALA A 108 4.31 -15.02 7.18
N ARG A 109 5.19 -15.82 7.78
CA ARG A 109 6.06 -15.41 8.91
C ARG A 109 6.96 -14.24 8.50
N ASN A 110 7.60 -14.31 7.34
CA ASN A 110 8.47 -13.24 6.85
C ASN A 110 7.69 -11.93 6.64
N CYS A 111 6.51 -11.96 6.04
CA CYS A 111 5.67 -10.77 5.89
C CYS A 111 5.32 -10.13 7.26
N ILE A 112 4.96 -10.94 8.26
CA ILE A 112 4.63 -10.42 9.61
C ILE A 112 5.88 -9.96 10.36
N MET A 113 7.01 -10.65 10.21
CA MET A 113 8.30 -10.17 10.71
C MET A 113 8.62 -8.77 10.19
N GLY A 114 8.47 -8.56 8.87
CA GLY A 114 8.67 -7.24 8.25
C GLY A 114 7.74 -6.18 8.79
N LYS A 115 6.45 -6.51 8.96
CA LYS A 115 5.45 -5.61 9.57
C LYS A 115 5.89 -5.14 10.95
N VAL A 116 6.17 -6.07 11.84
CA VAL A 116 6.48 -5.76 13.25
C VAL A 116 7.84 -5.07 13.38
N TYR A 117 8.84 -5.53 12.62
CA TYR A 117 10.14 -4.88 12.56
C TYR A 117 10.04 -3.42 12.12
N ASN A 118 9.36 -3.17 11.03
CA ASN A 118 9.21 -1.83 10.47
C ASN A 118 8.36 -0.93 11.37
N ALA A 119 7.29 -1.44 11.98
CA ALA A 119 6.50 -0.72 12.97
C ALA A 119 7.36 -0.29 14.17
N ARG A 120 8.18 -1.22 14.70
CA ARG A 120 9.12 -0.91 15.75
C ARG A 120 10.09 0.21 15.37
N TRP A 121 10.68 0.15 14.17
CA TRP A 121 11.61 1.20 13.73
C TRP A 121 10.97 2.57 13.51
N VAL A 122 9.66 2.62 13.23
CA VAL A 122 8.92 3.89 13.26
C VAL A 122 8.90 4.48 14.67
N LEU A 123 8.70 3.65 15.72
CA LEU A 123 8.74 4.06 17.12
C LEU A 123 10.17 4.47 17.55
N GLU A 124 11.18 3.68 17.22
CA GLU A 124 12.59 3.98 17.53
C GLU A 124 13.03 5.31 16.94
N ARG A 125 12.57 5.59 15.72
CA ARG A 125 12.84 6.88 15.08
C ARG A 125 12.18 8.05 15.82
N ALA A 126 10.93 7.89 16.27
CA ALA A 126 10.26 8.91 17.06
C ALA A 126 10.97 9.18 18.38
N LEU A 127 11.44 8.12 19.06
CA LEU A 127 12.25 8.23 20.29
C LEU A 127 13.55 9.00 20.07
N ARG A 128 14.22 8.76 18.95
CA ARG A 128 15.47 9.44 18.60
C ARG A 128 15.26 10.91 18.18
N ASP A 129 14.28 11.14 17.29
CA ASP A 129 14.14 12.43 16.60
C ASP A 129 13.26 13.42 17.38
N HIS A 130 12.35 12.94 18.27
CA HIS A 130 11.34 13.76 18.92
C HIS A 130 11.12 13.47 20.42
N PRO A 131 12.16 13.17 21.23
CA PRO A 131 11.99 12.76 22.64
C PRO A 131 11.26 13.80 23.50
N MET A 132 11.37 15.10 23.16
CA MET A 132 10.74 16.17 23.92
C MET A 132 9.26 16.38 23.61
N GLN A 133 8.69 15.67 22.61
CA GLN A 133 7.32 15.87 22.13
C GLN A 133 6.42 14.65 22.35
N ILE A 134 6.99 13.55 22.84
CA ILE A 134 6.31 12.27 23.01
C ILE A 134 6.47 11.77 24.46
N ASP A 135 5.60 10.86 24.87
CA ASP A 135 5.79 10.07 26.08
C ASP A 135 6.84 8.97 25.81
N VAL A 136 8.09 9.28 26.18
CA VAL A 136 9.27 8.43 25.93
C VAL A 136 9.10 7.04 26.55
N GLU A 137 8.63 6.96 27.79
CA GLU A 137 8.51 5.68 28.50
C GLU A 137 7.43 4.80 27.88
N ARG A 138 6.29 5.39 27.52
CA ARG A 138 5.20 4.67 26.85
C ARG A 138 5.65 4.14 25.47
N VAL A 139 6.32 4.96 24.67
CA VAL A 139 6.79 4.57 23.33
C VAL A 139 7.93 3.55 23.41
N LYS A 140 8.85 3.70 24.37
CA LYS A 140 9.96 2.76 24.61
C LYS A 140 9.45 1.39 25.04
N THR A 141 8.46 1.35 25.93
CA THR A 141 7.80 0.11 26.35
C THR A 141 7.16 -0.59 25.14
N ALA A 142 6.40 0.12 24.32
CA ALA A 142 5.81 -0.43 23.10
C ALA A 142 6.87 -0.96 22.12
N SER A 143 7.98 -0.23 21.93
CA SER A 143 9.09 -0.71 21.08
C SER A 143 9.73 -1.99 21.63
N SER A 144 9.91 -2.10 22.96
CA SER A 144 10.42 -3.32 23.57
C SER A 144 9.47 -4.50 23.38
N GLN A 145 8.18 -4.31 23.61
CA GLN A 145 7.16 -5.34 23.36
C GLN A 145 7.13 -5.80 21.90
N LEU A 146 7.25 -4.88 20.94
CA LEU A 146 7.36 -5.25 19.53
C LEU A 146 8.65 -6.04 19.23
N LYS A 147 9.76 -5.75 19.93
CA LYS A 147 10.99 -6.53 19.82
C LYS A 147 10.77 -7.97 20.31
N ASP A 148 10.11 -8.14 21.44
CA ASP A 148 9.81 -9.46 21.99
C ASP A 148 8.83 -10.23 21.08
N SER A 149 7.85 -9.54 20.49
CA SER A 149 6.94 -10.13 19.49
C SER A 149 7.67 -10.74 18.30
N LEU A 150 8.82 -10.19 17.88
CA LEU A 150 9.61 -10.76 16.77
C LEU A 150 10.12 -12.17 17.08
N GLU A 151 10.50 -12.45 18.33
CA GLU A 151 10.92 -13.79 18.75
C GLU A 151 9.73 -14.77 18.75
N TRP A 152 8.56 -14.36 19.22
CA TRP A 152 7.36 -15.19 19.20
C TRP A 152 6.91 -15.49 17.76
N ILE A 153 6.93 -14.49 16.87
CA ILE A 153 6.62 -14.65 15.45
C ILE A 153 7.59 -15.64 14.79
N ARG A 154 8.91 -15.51 15.06
CA ARG A 154 9.93 -16.41 14.53
C ARG A 154 9.66 -17.86 14.92
N ASN A 155 9.23 -18.12 16.17
CA ASN A 155 8.99 -19.43 16.73
C ASN A 155 7.55 -19.93 16.54
N SER A 156 6.69 -19.20 15.84
CA SER A 156 5.30 -19.59 15.60
C SER A 156 5.21 -20.89 14.80
N ARG A 157 4.31 -21.78 15.22
CA ARG A 157 4.14 -23.13 14.65
C ARG A 157 2.89 -23.26 13.77
N SER A 158 1.99 -22.29 13.82
CA SER A 158 0.77 -22.30 13.01
C SER A 158 0.40 -20.89 12.56
N LYS A 159 -0.37 -20.80 11.46
CA LYS A 159 -0.90 -19.53 10.95
C LYS A 159 -1.84 -18.85 11.94
N ASP A 160 -2.53 -19.60 12.78
CA ASP A 160 -3.42 -19.03 13.81
C ASP A 160 -2.63 -18.38 14.94
N GLN A 161 -1.54 -19.01 15.41
CA GLN A 161 -0.59 -18.36 16.32
C GLN A 161 0.01 -17.10 15.70
N LEU A 162 0.42 -17.18 14.44
CA LEU A 162 0.99 -16.04 13.71
C LEU A 162 0.00 -14.87 13.62
N ARG A 163 -1.28 -15.15 13.35
CA ARG A 163 -2.35 -14.13 13.35
C ARG A 163 -2.60 -13.53 14.73
N GLY A 164 -2.50 -14.35 15.78
CA GLY A 164 -2.60 -13.89 17.17
C GLY A 164 -1.49 -12.89 17.51
N TYR A 165 -0.24 -13.24 17.24
CA TYR A 165 0.92 -12.36 17.45
C TYR A 165 0.88 -11.10 16.58
N GLU A 166 0.41 -11.22 15.34
CA GLU A 166 0.20 -10.08 14.45
C GLU A 166 -0.82 -9.10 15.02
N GLY A 167 -1.96 -9.60 15.51
CA GLY A 167 -3.01 -8.79 16.14
C GLY A 167 -2.54 -8.10 17.41
N GLU A 168 -1.79 -8.80 18.28
CA GLU A 168 -1.18 -8.23 19.47
C GLU A 168 -0.16 -7.14 19.13
N ALA A 169 0.77 -7.40 18.20
CA ALA A 169 1.74 -6.42 17.76
C ALA A 169 1.07 -5.18 17.14
N ALA A 170 -0.01 -5.36 16.37
CA ALA A 170 -0.79 -4.26 15.84
C ALA A 170 -1.46 -3.43 16.95
N SER A 171 -2.00 -4.09 17.99
CA SER A 171 -2.58 -3.41 19.16
C SER A 171 -1.53 -2.59 19.90
N ILE A 172 -0.34 -3.12 20.13
CA ILE A 172 0.78 -2.41 20.76
C ILE A 172 1.17 -1.18 19.94
N TYR A 173 1.39 -1.34 18.64
CA TYR A 173 1.80 -0.25 17.76
C TYR A 173 0.75 0.87 17.68
N PHE A 174 -0.50 0.52 17.41
CA PHE A 174 -1.58 1.51 17.33
C PHE A 174 -1.97 2.07 18.69
N GLY A 175 -1.68 1.37 19.79
CA GLY A 175 -1.87 1.86 21.15
C GLY A 175 -1.01 3.08 21.50
N VAL A 176 0.10 3.30 20.79
CA VAL A 176 1.00 4.46 20.97
C VAL A 176 1.07 5.36 19.75
N PHE A 177 0.27 5.11 18.74
CA PHE A 177 0.29 5.85 17.47
C PHE A 177 -0.05 7.34 17.64
N ASP A 178 -0.86 7.68 18.64
CA ASP A 178 -1.18 9.06 19.03
C ASP A 178 0.08 9.87 19.40
N GLN A 179 1.12 9.22 19.90
CA GLN A 179 2.40 9.85 20.23
C GLN A 179 3.17 10.29 18.98
N LEU A 180 2.96 9.64 17.84
CA LEU A 180 3.59 9.97 16.57
C LEU A 180 2.95 11.18 15.88
N ILE A 181 1.78 11.61 16.35
CA ILE A 181 1.09 12.81 15.89
C ILE A 181 1.62 13.99 16.72
N LEU A 182 2.62 14.69 16.18
CA LEU A 182 3.34 15.75 16.89
C LEU A 182 2.69 17.11 16.77
N GLN A 183 1.88 17.30 15.72
CA GLN A 183 1.22 18.57 15.39
C GLN A 183 -0.27 18.38 15.22
N GLN A 184 -1.05 19.46 15.39
CA GLN A 184 -2.49 19.48 15.11
C GLN A 184 -3.30 18.40 15.87
N LYS A 185 -2.88 18.02 17.09
CA LYS A 185 -3.50 16.91 17.87
C LYS A 185 -5.00 17.10 18.10
N LYS A 186 -5.51 18.33 18.15
CA LYS A 186 -6.95 18.62 18.31
C LYS A 186 -7.75 18.21 17.07
N ASP A 187 -7.19 18.43 15.88
CA ASP A 187 -7.85 18.14 14.60
C ASP A 187 -7.62 16.69 14.17
N PHE A 188 -6.58 16.04 14.69
CA PHE A 188 -6.18 14.69 14.36
C PHE A 188 -6.10 13.78 15.59
N PRO A 189 -7.20 13.65 16.38
CA PRO A 189 -7.23 12.72 17.48
C PRO A 189 -7.15 11.28 16.95
N PHE A 190 -6.44 10.40 17.68
CA PHE A 190 -6.34 9.00 17.35
C PHE A 190 -6.48 8.14 18.61
N THR A 191 -7.50 7.31 18.65
CA THR A 191 -7.80 6.43 19.79
C THR A 191 -7.59 4.95 19.47
N GLY A 192 -7.30 4.64 18.21
CA GLY A 192 -7.09 3.28 17.72
C GLY A 192 -7.43 3.12 16.25
N ARG A 193 -7.04 2.00 15.66
CA ARG A 193 -7.27 1.72 14.24
C ARG A 193 -8.70 1.26 13.99
N ASN A 194 -9.44 2.04 13.22
CA ASN A 194 -10.77 1.69 12.69
C ASN A 194 -10.80 1.91 11.17
N LYS A 195 -11.61 1.13 10.43
CA LYS A 195 -11.51 1.10 8.96
C LYS A 195 -12.82 0.94 8.18
N ARG A 196 -13.92 0.58 8.79
CA ARG A 196 -15.17 0.28 8.07
C ARG A 196 -16.40 0.70 8.91
N PRO A 197 -16.73 1.98 8.86
CA PRO A 197 -16.07 3.12 8.24
C PRO A 197 -14.89 3.66 9.08
N PRO A 198 -14.01 4.51 8.53
CA PRO A 198 -13.07 5.29 9.34
C PRO A 198 -13.84 6.34 10.15
N LEU A 199 -13.51 6.49 11.44
CA LEU A 199 -14.25 7.34 12.39
C LEU A 199 -13.51 8.61 12.79
N ASP A 200 -12.28 8.78 12.32
CA ASP A 200 -11.43 9.95 12.54
C ASP A 200 -10.58 10.28 11.30
N ASN A 201 -9.98 11.46 11.30
CA ASN A 201 -9.24 12.01 10.18
C ASN A 201 -8.00 11.17 9.82
N ILE A 202 -7.28 10.67 10.83
CA ILE A 202 -6.10 9.79 10.63
C ILE A 202 -6.52 8.49 9.98
N ASN A 203 -7.56 7.84 10.49
CA ASN A 203 -8.06 6.58 9.97
C ASN A 203 -8.62 6.71 8.54
N ALA A 204 -9.20 7.87 8.18
CA ALA A 204 -9.63 8.16 6.82
C ALA A 204 -8.43 8.21 5.87
N MET A 205 -7.37 8.95 6.21
CA MET A 205 -6.14 9.03 5.42
C MET A 205 -5.42 7.68 5.33
N LEU A 206 -5.26 6.97 6.46
CA LEU A 206 -4.62 5.64 6.47
C LEU A 206 -5.35 4.66 5.56
N SER A 207 -6.68 4.63 5.61
CA SER A 207 -7.48 3.73 4.77
C SER A 207 -7.32 4.04 3.28
N PHE A 208 -7.28 5.32 2.92
CA PHE A 208 -7.07 5.75 1.55
C PHE A 208 -5.66 5.38 1.04
N VAL A 209 -4.62 5.69 1.81
CA VAL A 209 -3.23 5.39 1.43
C VAL A 209 -2.97 3.88 1.37
N TYR A 210 -3.57 3.09 2.26
CA TYR A 210 -3.49 1.63 2.17
C TYR A 210 -4.13 1.10 0.89
N THR A 211 -5.22 1.70 0.42
CA THR A 211 -5.82 1.32 -0.87
C THR A 211 -4.85 1.61 -2.02
N LEU A 212 -4.22 2.80 -2.03
CA LEU A 212 -3.22 3.15 -3.05
C LEU A 212 -2.03 2.19 -3.06
N LEU A 213 -1.51 1.85 -1.87
CA LEU A 213 -0.40 0.92 -1.74
C LEU A 213 -0.78 -0.50 -2.17
N THR A 214 -1.96 -0.99 -1.74
CA THR A 214 -2.49 -2.30 -2.18
C THR A 214 -2.65 -2.35 -3.69
N THR A 215 -3.17 -1.29 -4.31
CA THR A 215 -3.31 -1.18 -5.77
C THR A 215 -1.94 -1.29 -6.47
N SER A 216 -0.92 -0.63 -5.93
CA SER A 216 0.45 -0.69 -6.46
C SER A 216 1.05 -2.09 -6.37
N ILE A 217 0.86 -2.78 -5.24
CA ILE A 217 1.33 -4.16 -5.04
C ILE A 217 0.59 -5.12 -5.98
N THR A 218 -0.74 -4.99 -6.10
CA THR A 218 -1.52 -5.83 -7.01
C THR A 218 -1.05 -5.68 -8.46
N SER A 219 -0.80 -4.44 -8.90
CA SER A 219 -0.26 -4.16 -10.23
C SER A 219 1.13 -4.76 -10.42
N ALA A 220 1.98 -4.73 -9.40
CA ALA A 220 3.31 -5.34 -9.46
C ALA A 220 3.22 -6.87 -9.58
N LEU A 221 2.32 -7.53 -8.82
CA LEU A 221 2.08 -8.97 -8.90
C LEU A 221 1.64 -9.40 -10.30
N GLU A 222 0.66 -8.70 -10.87
CA GLU A 222 0.17 -8.95 -12.23
C GLU A 222 1.27 -8.75 -13.28
N CYS A 223 2.10 -7.70 -13.15
CA CYS A 223 3.22 -7.44 -14.05
C CYS A 223 4.29 -8.54 -14.02
N VAL A 224 4.51 -9.17 -12.87
CA VAL A 224 5.48 -10.26 -12.69
C VAL A 224 4.88 -11.61 -13.10
N GLY A 225 3.56 -11.72 -13.18
CA GLY A 225 2.82 -12.92 -13.55
C GLY A 225 2.39 -13.79 -12.36
N LEU A 226 2.37 -13.23 -11.15
CA LEU A 226 1.81 -13.84 -9.96
C LEU A 226 0.31 -13.52 -9.82
N ASP A 227 -0.45 -14.45 -9.24
CA ASP A 227 -1.86 -14.25 -8.93
C ASP A 227 -2.02 -13.48 -7.62
N PRO A 228 -2.60 -12.26 -7.64
CA PRO A 228 -2.80 -11.47 -6.42
C PRO A 228 -3.74 -12.10 -5.40
N CYS A 229 -4.59 -13.06 -5.82
CA CYS A 229 -5.61 -13.67 -4.96
C CYS A 229 -5.06 -14.85 -4.15
N VAL A 230 -3.96 -15.47 -4.57
CA VAL A 230 -3.35 -16.63 -3.91
C VAL A 230 -2.34 -16.17 -2.86
N GLY A 231 -2.80 -16.06 -1.62
CA GLY A 231 -2.01 -15.60 -0.47
C GLY A 231 -1.48 -16.74 0.39
N TYR A 232 -0.65 -16.37 1.36
CA TYR A 232 0.01 -17.30 2.28
C TYR A 232 -0.51 -17.17 3.72
N LEU A 233 -0.81 -15.94 4.17
CA LEU A 233 -1.37 -15.65 5.50
C LEU A 233 -2.88 -15.42 5.45
N HIS A 234 -3.29 -14.51 4.55
CA HIS A 234 -4.70 -14.16 4.40
C HIS A 234 -5.43 -15.29 3.68
N THR A 235 -6.50 -15.80 4.31
CA THR A 235 -7.36 -16.84 3.73
C THR A 235 -7.91 -16.41 2.38
N GLU A 236 -7.84 -17.28 1.41
CA GLU A 236 -8.43 -17.10 0.09
C GLU A 236 -9.94 -16.94 0.20
N ARG A 237 -10.47 -15.92 -0.45
CA ARG A 237 -11.91 -15.66 -0.60
C ARG A 237 -12.17 -15.09 -1.99
N PRO A 238 -13.29 -15.40 -2.63
CA PRO A 238 -13.64 -14.81 -3.92
C PRO A 238 -13.50 -13.27 -3.91
N GLY A 239 -12.79 -12.73 -4.89
CA GLY A 239 -12.56 -11.28 -5.03
C GLY A 239 -11.58 -10.65 -4.04
N ARG A 240 -10.90 -11.44 -3.20
CA ARG A 240 -9.91 -10.93 -2.26
C ARG A 240 -8.50 -11.08 -2.80
N ALA A 241 -7.77 -9.99 -2.94
CA ALA A 241 -6.36 -9.99 -3.33
C ALA A 241 -5.47 -10.38 -2.14
N SER A 242 -5.53 -11.65 -1.72
CA SER A 242 -4.92 -12.16 -0.49
C SER A 242 -3.40 -11.97 -0.47
N LEU A 243 -2.69 -12.23 -1.59
CA LEU A 243 -1.25 -12.02 -1.67
C LEU A 243 -0.88 -10.52 -1.59
N SER A 244 -1.68 -9.66 -2.22
CA SER A 244 -1.46 -8.21 -2.08
C SER A 244 -1.61 -7.75 -0.63
N LEU A 245 -2.53 -8.37 0.12
CA LEU A 245 -2.72 -8.10 1.55
C LEU A 245 -1.60 -8.68 2.41
N ASP A 246 -0.98 -9.78 2.01
CA ASP A 246 0.20 -10.32 2.69
C ASP A 246 1.42 -9.41 2.51
N LEU A 247 1.71 -9.01 1.27
CA LEU A 247 2.88 -8.19 0.96
C LEU A 247 2.76 -6.74 1.44
N ILE A 248 1.54 -6.19 1.55
CA ILE A 248 1.39 -4.83 2.10
C ILE A 248 1.84 -4.77 3.56
N GLU A 249 1.77 -5.87 4.32
CA GLU A 249 2.08 -5.86 5.75
C GLU A 249 3.50 -5.33 6.03
N GLU A 250 4.48 -5.75 5.28
CA GLU A 250 5.86 -5.29 5.44
C GLU A 250 6.09 -3.81 5.07
N LEU A 251 5.19 -3.22 4.27
CA LEU A 251 5.33 -1.86 3.75
C LEU A 251 4.45 -0.82 4.46
N ARG A 252 3.42 -1.25 5.21
CA ARG A 252 2.43 -0.35 5.83
C ARG A 252 3.08 0.73 6.68
N ALA A 253 3.87 0.34 7.68
CA ALA A 253 4.43 1.28 8.63
C ALA A 253 5.35 2.30 7.96
N VAL A 254 6.21 1.85 7.05
CA VAL A 254 7.26 2.67 6.44
C VAL A 254 6.79 3.49 5.25
N MET A 255 5.87 2.96 4.44
CA MET A 255 5.36 3.67 3.26
C MET A 255 4.09 4.47 3.56
N ALA A 256 3.11 3.87 4.23
CA ALA A 256 1.80 4.48 4.41
C ALA A 256 1.67 5.26 5.72
N ASP A 257 1.98 4.66 6.88
CA ASP A 257 1.79 5.32 8.17
C ASP A 257 2.69 6.54 8.30
N ARG A 258 3.98 6.39 7.99
CA ARG A 258 4.93 7.51 8.00
C ARG A 258 4.58 8.61 7.01
N PHE A 259 4.00 8.26 5.87
CA PHE A 259 3.53 9.25 4.90
C PHE A 259 2.39 10.09 5.50
N VAL A 260 1.35 9.44 6.06
CA VAL A 260 0.22 10.12 6.70
C VAL A 260 0.71 10.99 7.86
N LEU A 261 1.55 10.46 8.76
CA LEU A 261 2.14 11.22 9.85
C LEU A 261 2.94 12.42 9.36
N SER A 262 3.70 12.27 8.27
CA SER A 262 4.46 13.38 7.68
C SER A 262 3.56 14.51 7.18
N LEU A 263 2.41 14.19 6.55
CA LEU A 263 1.46 15.19 6.07
C LEU A 263 0.86 16.00 7.24
N VAL A 264 0.51 15.33 8.33
CA VAL A 264 -0.05 15.97 9.53
C VAL A 264 1.02 16.79 10.25
N ASN A 265 2.20 16.21 10.52
CA ASN A 265 3.26 16.84 11.29
C ASN A 265 3.92 18.02 10.57
N LYS A 266 3.94 18.00 9.24
CA LYS A 266 4.38 19.14 8.41
C LYS A 266 3.26 20.16 8.12
N LYS A 267 2.06 19.97 8.68
CA LYS A 267 0.88 20.81 8.46
C LYS A 267 0.50 20.97 6.97
N ILE A 268 0.79 19.93 6.17
CA ILE A 268 0.40 19.89 4.76
C ILE A 268 -1.11 19.70 4.62
N VAL A 269 -1.73 18.98 5.56
CA VAL A 269 -3.18 18.74 5.65
C VAL A 269 -3.79 19.49 6.84
N SER A 270 -5.08 19.78 6.76
CA SER A 270 -5.83 20.50 7.81
C SER A 270 -7.09 19.74 8.19
N GLY A 271 -7.50 19.80 9.45
CA GLY A 271 -8.76 19.23 9.94
C GLY A 271 -10.01 19.76 9.23
N LYS A 272 -9.94 20.96 8.62
CA LYS A 272 -11.06 21.57 7.88
C LYS A 272 -11.47 20.82 6.61
N ASN A 273 -10.58 19.97 6.10
CA ASN A 273 -10.79 19.21 4.88
C ASN A 273 -11.49 17.84 5.10
N PHE A 274 -12.06 17.67 6.28
CA PHE A 274 -12.78 16.43 6.63
C PHE A 274 -14.23 16.75 7.01
N ALA A 275 -15.14 15.90 6.52
CA ALA A 275 -16.56 15.95 6.84
C ALA A 275 -16.98 14.67 7.57
N LYS A 276 -17.64 14.81 8.72
CA LYS A 276 -18.21 13.69 9.46
C LYS A 276 -19.66 13.49 9.04
N LYS A 277 -20.00 12.27 8.60
CA LYS A 277 -21.38 11.87 8.25
C LYS A 277 -22.18 11.46 9.48
N GLU A 278 -23.51 11.37 9.34
CA GLU A 278 -24.44 10.95 10.39
C GLU A 278 -24.10 9.58 11.00
N ASN A 279 -23.62 8.65 10.17
CA ASN A 279 -23.18 7.32 10.62
C ASN A 279 -21.76 7.32 11.26
N GLY A 280 -21.21 8.48 11.54
CA GLY A 280 -19.90 8.67 12.13
C GLY A 280 -18.72 8.57 11.16
N ALA A 281 -18.92 8.16 9.91
CA ALA A 281 -17.88 8.04 8.91
C ALA A 281 -17.22 9.39 8.60
N VAL A 282 -15.91 9.41 8.57
CA VAL A 282 -15.13 10.60 8.20
C VAL A 282 -14.67 10.49 6.76
N LEU A 283 -14.97 11.49 5.96
CA LEU A 283 -14.60 11.60 4.56
C LEU A 283 -13.67 12.79 4.32
N MET A 284 -12.72 12.61 3.44
CA MET A 284 -11.87 13.68 2.90
C MET A 284 -12.60 14.42 1.77
N ASP A 285 -12.46 15.74 1.71
CA ASP A 285 -12.91 16.52 0.55
C ASP A 285 -12.00 16.29 -0.68
N ASP A 286 -12.42 16.83 -1.82
CA ASP A 286 -11.73 16.65 -3.10
C ASP A 286 -10.36 17.32 -3.12
N ASP A 287 -10.24 18.49 -2.50
CA ASP A 287 -8.98 19.24 -2.48
C ASP A 287 -7.93 18.51 -1.65
N LEU A 288 -8.33 17.94 -0.50
CA LEU A 288 -7.44 17.12 0.30
C LEU A 288 -7.02 15.86 -0.44
N ARG A 289 -7.95 15.18 -1.12
CA ARG A 289 -7.63 13.99 -1.92
C ARG A 289 -6.62 14.30 -3.03
N LYS A 290 -6.83 15.38 -3.79
CA LYS A 290 -5.88 15.84 -4.82
C LYS A 290 -4.51 16.12 -4.22
N LYS A 291 -4.47 16.86 -3.11
CA LYS A 291 -3.24 17.18 -2.40
C LYS A 291 -2.50 15.93 -1.91
N LEU A 292 -3.22 14.98 -1.29
CA LEU A 292 -2.67 13.72 -0.82
C LEU A 292 -2.09 12.89 -1.98
N LEU A 293 -2.79 12.82 -3.12
CA LEU A 293 -2.31 12.12 -4.31
C LEU A 293 -1.05 12.77 -4.91
N THR A 294 -0.98 14.10 -4.91
CA THR A 294 0.21 14.85 -5.36
C THR A 294 1.41 14.55 -4.46
N GLU A 295 1.23 14.63 -3.15
CA GLU A 295 2.29 14.32 -2.17
C GLU A 295 2.70 12.85 -2.23
N TRP A 296 1.75 11.92 -2.44
CA TRP A 296 2.04 10.50 -2.63
C TRP A 296 2.89 10.28 -3.89
N GLN A 297 2.55 10.95 -5.00
CA GLN A 297 3.33 10.86 -6.23
C GLN A 297 4.74 11.46 -6.08
N ASN A 298 4.88 12.57 -5.35
CA ASN A 298 6.18 13.13 -5.01
C ASN A 298 7.00 12.16 -4.17
N ARG A 299 6.37 11.56 -3.14
CA ARG A 299 7.04 10.59 -2.25
C ARG A 299 7.54 9.36 -3.00
N LYS A 300 6.84 8.90 -4.02
CA LYS A 300 7.26 7.75 -4.86
C LYS A 300 8.61 8.00 -5.56
N LYS A 301 8.98 9.24 -5.82
CA LYS A 301 10.25 9.63 -6.47
C LYS A 301 11.44 9.71 -5.52
N ASP A 302 11.20 9.70 -4.20
CA ASP A 302 12.30 9.70 -3.23
C ASP A 302 13.15 8.44 -3.38
N VAL A 303 14.46 8.61 -3.34
CA VAL A 303 15.42 7.52 -3.49
C VAL A 303 15.84 6.99 -2.13
N ILE A 304 15.84 5.68 -1.98
CA ILE A 304 16.35 4.97 -0.81
C ILE A 304 17.39 3.93 -1.21
N THR A 305 18.19 3.49 -0.26
CA THR A 305 18.99 2.27 -0.42
C THR A 305 18.15 1.08 0.01
N HIS A 306 17.86 0.15 -0.91
CA HIS A 306 17.06 -1.04 -0.62
C HIS A 306 17.81 -1.95 0.36
N PRO A 307 17.21 -2.34 1.51
CA PRO A 307 17.95 -2.99 2.60
C PRO A 307 18.59 -4.34 2.21
N TYR A 308 17.96 -5.10 1.35
CA TYR A 308 18.48 -6.40 0.89
C TYR A 308 19.42 -6.25 -0.31
N LEU A 309 19.07 -5.43 -1.30
CA LEU A 309 19.87 -5.29 -2.53
C LEU A 309 21.10 -4.41 -2.35
N GLY A 310 21.13 -3.51 -1.36
CA GLY A 310 22.17 -2.50 -1.22
C GLY A 310 22.17 -1.43 -2.33
N GLU A 311 21.19 -1.47 -3.24
CA GLU A 311 21.08 -0.58 -4.40
C GLU A 311 20.15 0.60 -4.12
N LYS A 312 20.39 1.71 -4.82
CA LYS A 312 19.49 2.87 -4.80
C LYS A 312 18.23 2.57 -5.61
N VAL A 313 17.07 2.70 -4.97
CA VAL A 313 15.75 2.42 -5.54
C VAL A 313 14.80 3.56 -5.15
N GLU A 314 13.96 3.98 -6.08
CA GLU A 314 12.88 4.92 -5.78
C GLU A 314 11.79 4.25 -4.93
N TRP A 315 11.22 4.97 -3.96
CA TRP A 315 10.17 4.43 -3.07
C TRP A 315 9.03 3.75 -3.83
N GLY A 316 8.58 4.34 -4.94
CA GLY A 316 7.52 3.79 -5.76
C GLY A 316 7.84 2.45 -6.40
N MET A 317 9.13 2.11 -6.54
CA MET A 317 9.58 0.83 -7.09
C MET A 317 9.69 -0.28 -6.04
N VAL A 318 9.68 0.06 -4.74
CA VAL A 318 9.82 -0.95 -3.67
C VAL A 318 8.77 -2.07 -3.77
N PRO A 319 7.47 -1.81 -3.99
CA PRO A 319 6.49 -2.88 -4.18
C PRO A 319 6.85 -3.83 -5.32
N TYR A 320 7.32 -3.30 -6.45
CA TYR A 320 7.72 -4.12 -7.60
C TYR A 320 8.99 -4.95 -7.29
N VAL A 321 9.96 -4.37 -6.62
CA VAL A 321 11.19 -5.08 -6.19
C VAL A 321 10.85 -6.24 -5.25
N GLN A 322 9.98 -5.99 -4.26
CA GLN A 322 9.55 -7.04 -3.32
C GLN A 322 8.82 -8.19 -4.02
N VAL A 323 7.95 -7.88 -4.97
CA VAL A 323 7.28 -8.89 -5.80
C VAL A 323 8.28 -9.69 -6.64
N MET A 324 9.29 -9.04 -7.22
CA MET A 324 10.37 -9.72 -7.96
C MET A 324 11.20 -10.64 -7.07
N LEU A 325 11.48 -10.22 -5.83
CA LEU A 325 12.19 -11.04 -4.85
C LEU A 325 11.36 -12.25 -4.43
N LEU A 326 10.04 -12.08 -4.24
CA LEU A 326 9.14 -13.19 -3.99
C LEU A 326 9.13 -14.18 -5.18
N ALA A 327 9.05 -13.69 -6.42
CA ALA A 327 9.08 -14.52 -7.60
C ALA A 327 10.40 -15.32 -7.74
N ARG A 328 11.53 -14.71 -7.38
CA ARG A 328 12.83 -15.40 -7.34
C ARG A 328 12.87 -16.48 -6.27
N TYR A 329 12.32 -16.22 -5.09
CA TYR A 329 12.18 -17.22 -4.04
C TYR A 329 11.31 -18.40 -4.50
N LEU A 330 10.16 -18.13 -5.11
CA LEU A 330 9.26 -19.18 -5.62
C LEU A 330 9.90 -20.04 -6.72
N ARG A 331 10.82 -19.50 -7.51
CA ARG A 331 11.59 -20.25 -8.50
C ARG A 331 12.77 -21.04 -7.92
N GLY A 332 13.09 -20.87 -6.64
CA GLY A 332 14.25 -21.48 -6.02
C GLY A 332 15.57 -20.73 -6.28
N ASP A 333 15.51 -19.49 -6.78
CA ASP A 333 16.70 -18.64 -6.99
C ASP A 333 17.22 -18.03 -5.68
N LEU A 334 16.46 -18.10 -4.59
CA LEU A 334 16.76 -17.61 -3.25
C LEU A 334 16.35 -18.63 -2.20
N ASP A 335 17.13 -18.76 -1.14
CA ASP A 335 16.89 -19.71 -0.04
C ASP A 335 15.69 -19.29 0.84
N SER A 336 15.36 -17.99 0.89
CA SER A 336 14.20 -17.45 1.62
C SER A 336 13.69 -16.17 0.95
N TYR A 337 12.45 -15.80 1.21
CA TYR A 337 11.90 -14.51 0.80
C TYR A 337 12.50 -13.36 1.62
N PRO A 338 13.32 -12.47 1.02
CA PRO A 338 13.94 -11.37 1.74
C PRO A 338 12.94 -10.22 1.93
N VAL A 339 12.28 -10.24 3.07
CA VAL A 339 11.31 -9.21 3.47
C VAL A 339 11.96 -7.83 3.60
N PHE A 340 11.19 -6.78 3.35
CA PHE A 340 11.66 -5.40 3.44
C PHE A 340 11.85 -4.97 4.90
N LEU A 341 13.09 -4.87 5.36
CA LEU A 341 13.47 -4.46 6.73
C LEU A 341 14.18 -3.11 6.68
N TRP A 342 13.47 -2.02 7.00
CA TRP A 342 14.00 -0.67 6.89
C TRP A 342 14.19 0.01 8.26
N LYS A 343 15.41 0.56 8.48
CA LYS A 343 15.81 1.28 9.70
C LYS A 343 15.70 2.79 9.53
#